data_672e414d745e99c16ebfdd8222f3d24d
#
_entry.id   672e414d745e99c16ebfdd8222f3d24d
#
_cell.length_a   1.000
_cell.length_b   1.000
_cell.length_c   1.000
_cell.angle_alpha   90.00
_cell.angle_beta   90.00
_cell.angle_gamma   90.00
#
_symmetry.space_group_name_H-M   'P 1'
#
loop_
_entity.id
_entity.type
_entity.pdbx_description
1 polymer ?
#
loop_
_entity_poly.entity_id
_entity_poly.type
_entity_poly.pdbx_seq_one_letter_code
_entity_poly.pdbx_strand_id
1 'polypeptide(L)'
;YYTNGYPYLVSSLCKIMHEEKLSWTVEGVDEAEKYILKDDNTLFDDVIKNLVNHPSLSTLVESFLLHGEAVTFEISNPDIGLGVMLGILDEKKEKVSVSNIIFETKILNYYISVSEQRGLISKYVEDSRQKYVSNGLLDMDVMLHKFADFMKSEYRDEDGIFIERHGRLLFLSFLKPVINGSGHYAVEPETRGSRRMNVVVFYGTREYIVELKIWHGEQAAEEAYEQLAGYLDSRGQKDGYLLSFCSNRKSPRKGRIFQFRGHVIHEVIVAYRDKI
;
A
#
# COMPACT_ATOMS: atom_id res chain seq x y z
N TYR A 1 -5.89 -14.04 10.32
CA TYR A 1 -5.33 -12.77 9.87
C TYR A 1 -5.71 -12.53 8.40
N TYR A 2 -5.17 -13.27 7.42
CA TYR A 2 -5.37 -13.01 5.98
C TYR A 2 -6.81 -13.12 5.50
N THR A 3 -7.56 -14.06 6.05
CA THR A 3 -8.89 -14.43 5.57
C THR A 3 -10.03 -13.87 6.41
N ASN A 4 -9.74 -13.34 7.60
CA ASN A 4 -10.73 -12.96 8.61
C ASN A 4 -11.86 -14.02 8.78
N GLY A 5 -11.47 -15.31 8.69
CA GLY A 5 -12.42 -16.43 8.80
C GLY A 5 -13.30 -16.67 7.55
N TYR A 6 -13.05 -16.01 6.41
CA TYR A 6 -13.81 -16.23 5.19
C TYR A 6 -13.66 -17.70 4.71
N PRO A 7 -14.73 -18.51 4.72
CA PRO A 7 -14.62 -19.97 4.63
C PRO A 7 -13.88 -20.49 3.39
N TYR A 8 -14.18 -19.92 2.23
CA TYR A 8 -13.52 -20.28 0.98
C TYR A 8 -12.01 -20.00 1.03
N LEU A 9 -11.60 -18.82 1.52
CA LEU A 9 -10.20 -18.44 1.60
C LEU A 9 -9.43 -19.30 2.59
N VAL A 10 -10.04 -19.65 3.74
CA VAL A 10 -9.45 -20.58 4.71
C VAL A 10 -9.23 -21.94 4.06
N SER A 11 -10.24 -22.49 3.39
CA SER A 11 -10.16 -23.79 2.71
C SER A 11 -9.09 -23.76 1.60
N SER A 12 -9.03 -22.68 0.81
CA SER A 12 -8.06 -22.51 -0.26
C SER A 12 -6.64 -22.43 0.26
N LEU A 13 -6.38 -21.69 1.34
CA LEU A 13 -5.05 -21.64 1.97
C LEU A 13 -4.63 -23.03 2.46
N CYS A 14 -5.50 -23.75 3.16
CA CYS A 14 -5.21 -25.10 3.63
C CYS A 14 -4.93 -26.07 2.46
N LYS A 15 -5.70 -25.97 1.36
CA LYS A 15 -5.51 -26.75 0.16
C LYS A 15 -4.12 -26.48 -0.46
N ILE A 16 -3.78 -25.20 -0.66
CA ILE A 16 -2.48 -24.80 -1.21
C ILE A 16 -1.35 -25.30 -0.33
N MET A 17 -1.43 -25.12 1.00
CA MET A 17 -0.41 -25.62 1.94
C MET A 17 -0.21 -27.13 1.81
N HIS A 18 -1.28 -27.88 1.61
CA HIS A 18 -1.20 -29.34 1.42
C HIS A 18 -0.59 -29.71 0.07
N GLU A 19 -1.06 -29.12 -1.02
CA GLU A 19 -0.65 -29.43 -2.40
C GLU A 19 0.81 -29.03 -2.65
N GLU A 20 1.21 -27.84 -2.19
CA GLU A 20 2.58 -27.32 -2.33
C GLU A 20 3.53 -27.82 -1.23
N LYS A 21 3.05 -28.69 -0.34
CA LYS A 21 3.82 -29.26 0.79
C LYS A 21 4.48 -28.20 1.67
N LEU A 22 3.78 -27.08 1.89
CA LEU A 22 4.26 -26.00 2.75
C LEU A 22 4.17 -26.42 4.22
N SER A 23 5.02 -25.84 5.06
CA SER A 23 4.98 -26.08 6.50
C SER A 23 3.69 -25.52 7.11
N TRP A 24 3.10 -26.23 8.10
CA TRP A 24 1.94 -25.75 8.86
C TRP A 24 2.37 -24.76 9.95
N THR A 25 3.06 -23.69 9.54
CA THR A 25 3.55 -22.59 10.35
C THR A 25 3.07 -21.26 9.77
N VAL A 26 3.35 -20.16 10.47
CA VAL A 26 3.02 -18.82 9.98
C VAL A 26 3.69 -18.56 8.62
N GLU A 27 4.94 -18.93 8.49
CA GLU A 27 5.72 -18.76 7.25
C GLU A 27 5.12 -19.56 6.09
N GLY A 28 4.60 -20.76 6.36
CA GLY A 28 3.90 -21.54 5.34
C GLY A 28 2.56 -20.94 4.93
N VAL A 29 1.86 -20.30 5.84
CA VAL A 29 0.63 -19.53 5.50
C VAL A 29 0.97 -18.30 4.69
N ASP A 30 2.06 -17.57 5.03
CA ASP A 30 2.54 -16.41 4.28
C ASP A 30 2.92 -16.79 2.84
N GLU A 31 3.49 -17.99 2.66
CA GLU A 31 3.80 -18.50 1.33
C GLU A 31 2.53 -18.91 0.56
N ALA A 32 1.58 -19.58 1.23
CA ALA A 32 0.30 -19.97 0.63
C ALA A 32 -0.53 -18.74 0.18
N GLU A 33 -0.46 -17.65 0.92
CA GLU A 33 -1.10 -16.38 0.55
C GLU A 33 -0.57 -15.85 -0.79
N LYS A 34 0.72 -15.96 -1.07
CA LYS A 34 1.30 -15.55 -2.36
C LYS A 34 0.76 -16.38 -3.53
N TYR A 35 0.50 -17.68 -3.30
CA TYR A 35 -0.14 -18.52 -4.32
C TYR A 35 -1.58 -18.07 -4.58
N ILE A 36 -2.38 -17.85 -3.52
CA ILE A 36 -3.78 -17.45 -3.68
C ILE A 36 -3.92 -16.06 -4.33
N LEU A 37 -2.97 -15.16 -4.09
CA LEU A 37 -2.95 -13.85 -4.75
C LEU A 37 -2.60 -13.92 -6.24
N LYS A 38 -1.91 -14.95 -6.69
CA LYS A 38 -1.60 -15.19 -8.12
C LYS A 38 -2.71 -15.95 -8.83
N ASP A 39 -3.56 -16.63 -8.07
CA ASP A 39 -4.64 -17.45 -8.64
C ASP A 39 -5.73 -16.58 -9.26
N ASP A 40 -6.15 -16.96 -10.47
CA ASP A 40 -7.32 -16.40 -11.13
C ASP A 40 -8.51 -17.29 -10.80
N ASN A 41 -9.35 -16.83 -9.88
CA ASN A 41 -10.55 -17.56 -9.51
C ASN A 41 -11.80 -16.66 -9.56
N THR A 42 -12.95 -17.31 -9.71
CA THR A 42 -14.23 -16.64 -9.86
C THR A 42 -14.60 -15.75 -8.68
N LEU A 43 -14.15 -16.07 -7.47
CA LEU A 43 -14.40 -15.23 -6.29
C LEU A 43 -13.78 -13.83 -6.44
N PHE A 44 -12.52 -13.77 -6.88
CA PHE A 44 -11.85 -12.48 -7.07
C PHE A 44 -12.43 -11.71 -8.25
N ASP A 45 -12.76 -12.42 -9.34
CA ASP A 45 -13.49 -11.84 -10.47
C ASP A 45 -14.81 -11.22 -10.01
N ASP A 46 -15.56 -11.91 -9.15
CA ASP A 46 -16.84 -11.42 -8.66
C ASP A 46 -16.66 -10.20 -7.75
N VAL A 47 -15.65 -10.16 -6.88
CA VAL A 47 -15.32 -8.98 -6.08
C VAL A 47 -15.08 -7.77 -6.99
N ILE A 48 -14.22 -7.91 -8.00
CA ILE A 48 -13.90 -6.82 -8.93
C ILE A 48 -15.11 -6.43 -9.79
N LYS A 49 -15.85 -7.39 -10.35
CA LYS A 49 -17.08 -7.12 -11.11
C LYS A 49 -18.12 -6.36 -10.30
N ASN A 50 -18.27 -6.70 -9.02
CA ASN A 50 -19.19 -5.99 -8.14
C ASN A 50 -18.75 -4.53 -7.93
N LEU A 51 -17.48 -4.24 -7.76
CA LEU A 51 -16.99 -2.86 -7.68
C LEU A 51 -17.18 -2.09 -8.98
N VAL A 52 -16.96 -2.74 -10.14
CA VAL A 52 -17.19 -2.13 -11.46
C VAL A 52 -18.67 -1.84 -11.69
N ASN A 53 -19.56 -2.75 -11.29
CA ASN A 53 -21.00 -2.63 -11.49
C ASN A 53 -21.66 -1.65 -10.49
N HIS A 54 -21.00 -1.32 -9.39
CA HIS A 54 -21.51 -0.41 -8.36
C HIS A 54 -20.51 0.74 -8.12
N PRO A 55 -20.51 1.79 -8.98
CA PRO A 55 -19.53 2.89 -8.91
C PRO A 55 -19.49 3.63 -7.57
N SER A 56 -20.63 3.79 -6.89
CA SER A 56 -20.68 4.43 -5.58
C SER A 56 -19.96 3.59 -4.51
N LEU A 57 -20.16 2.27 -4.50
CA LEU A 57 -19.41 1.35 -3.65
C LEU A 57 -17.92 1.38 -3.99
N SER A 58 -17.56 1.39 -5.28
CA SER A 58 -16.16 1.51 -5.69
C SER A 58 -15.53 2.81 -5.18
N THR A 59 -16.22 3.95 -5.29
CA THR A 59 -15.77 5.23 -4.75
C THR A 59 -15.62 5.19 -3.23
N LEU A 60 -16.55 4.57 -2.51
CA LEU A 60 -16.43 4.36 -1.07
C LEU A 60 -15.20 3.54 -0.73
N VAL A 61 -14.99 2.39 -1.38
CA VAL A 61 -13.81 1.53 -1.16
C VAL A 61 -12.52 2.28 -1.47
N GLU A 62 -12.49 3.02 -2.57
CA GLU A 62 -11.36 3.85 -2.96
C GLU A 62 -11.06 4.91 -1.90
N SER A 63 -12.09 5.53 -1.29
CA SER A 63 -11.93 6.61 -0.31
C SER A 63 -11.17 6.15 0.94
N PHE A 64 -11.43 4.98 1.47
CA PHE A 64 -10.71 4.51 2.64
C PHE A 64 -9.44 3.71 2.29
N LEU A 65 -9.42 2.93 1.19
CA LEU A 65 -8.23 2.17 0.81
C LEU A 65 -7.09 3.03 0.27
N LEU A 66 -7.42 4.02 -0.56
CA LEU A 66 -6.41 4.86 -1.20
C LEU A 66 -6.28 6.23 -0.53
N HIS A 67 -7.35 6.74 0.08
CA HIS A 67 -7.36 8.08 0.70
C HIS A 67 -7.12 8.06 2.20
N GLY A 68 -7.21 6.89 2.85
CA GLY A 68 -7.14 6.79 4.30
C GLY A 68 -8.28 7.47 5.04
N GLU A 69 -9.42 7.69 4.38
CA GLU A 69 -10.59 8.29 5.02
C GLU A 69 -11.19 7.31 6.02
N ALA A 70 -11.34 7.75 7.26
CA ALA A 70 -11.98 6.95 8.29
C ALA A 70 -13.50 7.04 8.17
N VAL A 71 -14.12 6.18 7.37
CA VAL A 71 -15.57 6.13 7.19
C VAL A 71 -16.20 5.41 8.37
N THR A 72 -17.19 6.03 9.02
CA THR A 72 -17.95 5.39 10.11
C THR A 72 -18.82 4.28 9.54
N PHE A 73 -18.79 3.11 10.20
CA PHE A 73 -19.60 1.98 9.80
C PHE A 73 -21.07 2.23 10.18
N GLU A 74 -21.94 2.27 9.18
CA GLU A 74 -23.38 2.40 9.34
C GLU A 74 -24.08 1.54 8.28
N ILE A 75 -24.62 0.41 8.70
CA ILE A 75 -25.19 -0.60 7.79
C ILE A 75 -26.41 -0.08 6.98
N SER A 76 -27.09 0.95 7.48
CA SER A 76 -28.20 1.60 6.76
C SER A 76 -27.74 2.49 5.61
N ASN A 77 -26.44 2.80 5.51
CA ASN A 77 -25.87 3.41 4.32
C ASN A 77 -25.92 2.39 3.17
N PRO A 78 -26.56 2.74 2.02
CA PRO A 78 -26.78 1.78 0.93
C PRO A 78 -25.50 1.13 0.39
N ASP A 79 -24.39 1.87 0.27
CA ASP A 79 -23.13 1.36 -0.25
C ASP A 79 -22.43 0.47 0.78
N ILE A 80 -22.47 0.82 2.07
CA ILE A 80 -21.93 -0.01 3.16
C ILE A 80 -22.76 -1.31 3.24
N GLY A 81 -24.10 -1.21 3.29
CA GLY A 81 -24.98 -2.36 3.34
C GLY A 81 -24.80 -3.29 2.15
N LEU A 82 -24.66 -2.74 0.93
CA LEU A 82 -24.35 -3.51 -0.27
C LEU A 82 -22.99 -4.20 -0.16
N GLY A 83 -21.95 -3.48 0.25
CA GLY A 83 -20.61 -4.02 0.38
C GLY A 83 -20.52 -5.16 1.41
N VAL A 84 -21.26 -5.05 2.53
CA VAL A 84 -21.39 -6.12 3.54
C VAL A 84 -22.14 -7.32 2.97
N MET A 85 -23.26 -7.08 2.29
CA MET A 85 -24.05 -8.14 1.65
C MET A 85 -23.25 -8.93 0.61
N LEU A 86 -22.36 -8.26 -0.12
CA LEU A 86 -21.44 -8.87 -1.09
C LEU A 86 -20.21 -9.52 -0.44
N GLY A 87 -20.04 -9.40 0.88
CA GLY A 87 -18.89 -9.92 1.61
C GLY A 87 -17.58 -9.15 1.35
N ILE A 88 -17.65 -7.97 0.73
CA ILE A 88 -16.50 -7.12 0.41
C ILE A 88 -16.11 -6.25 1.62
N LEU A 89 -17.11 -5.73 2.33
CA LEU A 89 -16.92 -4.84 3.48
C LEU A 89 -17.25 -5.52 4.80
N ASP A 90 -16.61 -5.03 5.85
CA ASP A 90 -16.83 -5.44 7.22
C ASP A 90 -16.62 -4.26 8.18
N GLU A 91 -17.02 -4.41 9.43
CA GLU A 91 -16.77 -3.47 10.51
C GLU A 91 -15.44 -3.76 11.20
N LYS A 92 -14.60 -2.74 11.35
CA LYS A 92 -13.41 -2.80 12.21
C LYS A 92 -13.31 -1.55 13.06
N LYS A 93 -13.53 -1.69 14.37
CA LYS A 93 -13.47 -0.56 15.33
C LYS A 93 -14.41 0.60 14.94
N GLU A 94 -15.66 0.32 14.68
CA GLU A 94 -16.69 1.27 14.26
C GLU A 94 -16.40 1.96 12.91
N LYS A 95 -15.46 1.43 12.13
CA LYS A 95 -15.10 1.95 10.80
C LYS A 95 -15.31 0.89 9.73
N VAL A 96 -15.60 1.38 8.52
CA VAL A 96 -15.66 0.53 7.33
C VAL A 96 -14.25 0.03 7.00
N SER A 97 -14.15 -1.25 6.73
CA SER A 97 -12.91 -1.89 6.24
C SER A 97 -13.24 -2.91 5.16
N VAL A 98 -12.25 -3.33 4.38
CA VAL A 98 -12.39 -4.52 3.55
C VAL A 98 -12.44 -5.74 4.45
N SER A 99 -13.28 -6.70 4.11
CA SER A 99 -13.58 -7.87 4.96
C SER A 99 -12.36 -8.72 5.31
N ASN A 100 -11.33 -8.74 4.45
CA ASN A 100 -10.09 -9.47 4.70
C ASN A 100 -8.93 -8.92 3.85
N ILE A 101 -7.70 -9.24 4.27
CA ILE A 101 -6.46 -8.73 3.63
C ILE A 101 -6.29 -9.24 2.20
N ILE A 102 -6.72 -10.46 1.90
CA ILE A 102 -6.64 -11.01 0.53
C ILE A 102 -7.50 -10.19 -0.44
N PHE A 103 -8.74 -9.88 -0.05
CA PHE A 103 -9.60 -9.00 -0.87
C PHE A 103 -9.03 -7.59 -0.98
N GLU A 104 -8.54 -7.04 0.13
CA GLU A 104 -7.88 -5.74 0.14
C GLU A 104 -6.73 -5.69 -0.87
N THR A 105 -5.84 -6.67 -0.84
CA THR A 105 -4.71 -6.77 -1.77
C THR A 105 -5.16 -6.92 -3.23
N LYS A 106 -6.19 -7.76 -3.50
CA LYS A 106 -6.74 -7.92 -4.86
C LYS A 106 -7.37 -6.62 -5.38
N ILE A 107 -8.14 -5.92 -4.55
CA ILE A 107 -8.77 -4.65 -4.91
C ILE A 107 -7.72 -3.57 -5.17
N LEU A 108 -6.69 -3.46 -4.31
CA LEU A 108 -5.56 -2.56 -4.52
C LEU A 108 -4.83 -2.86 -5.83
N ASN A 109 -4.56 -4.14 -6.11
CA ASN A 109 -3.94 -4.56 -7.37
C ASN A 109 -4.79 -4.19 -8.59
N TYR A 110 -6.11 -4.27 -8.48
CA TYR A 110 -7.03 -3.82 -9.53
C TYR A 110 -6.92 -2.30 -9.75
N TYR A 111 -7.03 -1.48 -8.71
CA TYR A 111 -6.89 -0.02 -8.86
C TYR A 111 -5.53 0.39 -9.43
N ILE A 112 -4.46 -0.29 -9.03
CA ILE A 112 -3.13 -0.07 -9.60
C ILE A 112 -3.12 -0.38 -11.10
N SER A 113 -3.67 -1.53 -11.51
CA SER A 113 -3.69 -1.92 -12.93
C SER A 113 -4.49 -0.96 -13.80
N VAL A 114 -5.61 -0.44 -13.29
CA VAL A 114 -6.40 0.60 -13.97
C VAL A 114 -5.60 1.91 -14.10
N SER A 115 -4.83 2.26 -13.08
CA SER A 115 -3.94 3.43 -13.12
C SER A 115 -2.78 3.25 -14.11
N GLU A 116 -2.19 2.06 -14.17
CA GLU A 116 -1.10 1.72 -15.12
C GLU A 116 -1.56 1.81 -16.58
N GLN A 117 -2.81 1.42 -16.90
CA GLN A 117 -3.38 1.56 -18.25
C GLN A 117 -3.42 3.02 -18.74
N ARG A 118 -3.39 3.99 -17.83
CA ARG A 118 -3.27 5.42 -18.15
C ARG A 118 -1.85 5.85 -18.57
N GLY A 119 -0.89 4.93 -18.66
CA GLY A 119 0.33 5.04 -19.46
C GLY A 119 1.53 5.73 -18.82
N LEU A 120 1.53 6.05 -17.52
CA LEU A 120 2.59 6.86 -16.91
C LEU A 120 3.81 6.07 -16.39
N ILE A 121 3.68 4.80 -16.03
CA ILE A 121 4.69 4.09 -15.23
C ILE A 121 5.42 2.95 -15.95
N SER A 122 4.78 2.26 -16.92
CA SER A 122 5.27 0.99 -17.45
C SER A 122 6.65 1.07 -18.15
N LYS A 123 6.96 2.18 -18.80
CA LYS A 123 8.24 2.35 -19.52
C LYS A 123 9.47 2.53 -18.62
N TYR A 124 9.27 3.01 -17.39
CA TYR A 124 10.37 3.35 -16.48
C TYR A 124 10.87 2.18 -15.64
N VAL A 125 10.00 1.19 -15.41
CA VAL A 125 10.24 0.14 -14.40
C VAL A 125 10.77 -1.17 -15.00
N GLU A 126 10.43 -1.49 -16.26
CA GLU A 126 10.79 -2.78 -16.86
C GLU A 126 12.31 -3.03 -16.97
N ASP A 127 13.12 -1.98 -17.12
CA ASP A 127 14.59 -2.09 -17.28
C ASP A 127 15.37 -2.17 -15.93
N SER A 128 14.70 -2.18 -14.78
CA SER A 128 15.34 -1.75 -13.55
C SER A 128 15.39 -2.77 -12.41
N ARG A 129 14.69 -3.91 -12.47
CA ARG A 129 14.59 -4.85 -11.34
C ARG A 129 15.94 -5.27 -10.76
N GLN A 130 16.92 -5.55 -11.61
CA GLN A 130 18.26 -5.96 -11.18
C GLN A 130 19.04 -4.85 -10.45
N LYS A 131 18.62 -3.60 -10.59
CA LYS A 131 19.26 -2.44 -9.94
C LYS A 131 18.77 -2.22 -8.52
N TYR A 132 17.58 -2.73 -8.18
CA TYR A 132 16.97 -2.56 -6.87
C TYR A 132 17.14 -3.74 -5.94
N VAL A 133 17.68 -4.86 -6.45
CA VAL A 133 17.85 -6.09 -5.68
C VAL A 133 19.33 -6.47 -5.67
N SER A 134 19.90 -6.53 -4.46
CA SER A 134 21.27 -6.99 -4.25
C SER A 134 21.28 -8.13 -3.22
N ASN A 135 21.92 -9.24 -3.55
CA ASN A 135 22.00 -10.43 -2.68
C ASN A 135 20.63 -10.95 -2.19
N GLY A 136 19.60 -10.85 -3.03
CA GLY A 136 18.25 -11.28 -2.67
C GLY A 136 17.49 -10.31 -1.74
N LEU A 137 18.05 -9.14 -1.46
CA LEU A 137 17.44 -8.10 -0.64
C LEU A 137 17.08 -6.89 -1.51
N LEU A 138 15.95 -6.26 -1.20
CA LEU A 138 15.53 -5.01 -1.83
C LEU A 138 16.33 -3.84 -1.25
N ASP A 139 16.97 -3.06 -2.11
CA ASP A 139 17.56 -1.77 -1.75
C ASP A 139 16.46 -0.70 -1.79
N MET A 140 15.80 -0.51 -0.65
CA MET A 140 14.68 0.41 -0.53
C MET A 140 15.12 1.86 -0.74
N ASP A 141 16.31 2.26 -0.29
CA ASP A 141 16.81 3.62 -0.50
C ASP A 141 16.99 3.93 -2.00
N VAL A 142 17.64 3.05 -2.73
CA VAL A 142 17.81 3.21 -4.18
C VAL A 142 16.45 3.27 -4.88
N MET A 143 15.52 2.43 -4.48
CA MET A 143 14.17 2.38 -5.04
C MET A 143 13.40 3.68 -4.79
N LEU A 144 13.41 4.20 -3.55
CA LEU A 144 12.72 5.44 -3.19
C LEU A 144 13.32 6.67 -3.89
N HIS A 145 14.66 6.74 -4.03
CA HIS A 145 15.30 7.82 -4.77
C HIS A 145 14.96 7.78 -6.26
N LYS A 146 14.88 6.59 -6.86
CA LYS A 146 14.45 6.43 -8.25
C LYS A 146 12.98 6.79 -8.46
N PHE A 147 12.13 6.46 -7.50
CA PHE A 147 10.75 6.95 -7.52
C PHE A 147 10.68 8.49 -7.44
N ALA A 148 11.50 9.11 -6.59
CA ALA A 148 11.57 10.57 -6.52
C ALA A 148 12.06 11.20 -7.84
N ASP A 149 13.07 10.60 -8.49
CA ASP A 149 13.54 11.03 -9.82
C ASP A 149 12.43 10.91 -10.89
N PHE A 150 11.70 9.79 -10.88
CA PHE A 150 10.55 9.56 -11.75
C PHE A 150 9.48 10.64 -11.56
N MET A 151 9.07 10.90 -10.33
CA MET A 151 8.06 11.91 -10.01
C MET A 151 8.49 13.32 -10.47
N LYS A 152 9.78 13.63 -10.35
CA LYS A 152 10.32 14.93 -10.77
C LYS A 152 10.35 15.11 -12.30
N SER A 153 10.65 14.03 -13.05
CA SER A 153 10.82 14.09 -14.49
C SER A 153 9.53 13.89 -15.27
N GLU A 154 8.69 12.95 -14.85
CA GLU A 154 7.57 12.47 -15.66
C GLU A 154 6.20 12.90 -15.12
N TYR A 155 6.07 13.06 -13.79
CA TYR A 155 4.79 13.39 -13.22
C TYR A 155 4.42 14.85 -13.48
N ARG A 156 3.27 15.05 -14.11
CA ARG A 156 2.63 16.36 -14.30
C ARG A 156 1.20 16.24 -13.79
N ASP A 157 0.87 16.98 -12.77
CA ASP A 157 -0.51 17.05 -12.29
C ASP A 157 -1.34 17.87 -13.28
N GLU A 158 -2.04 17.18 -14.19
CA GLU A 158 -2.92 17.83 -15.17
C GLU A 158 -4.29 18.15 -14.60
N ASP A 159 -4.70 17.48 -13.51
CA ASP A 159 -6.10 17.45 -13.04
C ASP A 159 -6.37 18.08 -11.68
N GLY A 160 -5.45 18.84 -11.09
CA GLY A 160 -5.77 19.53 -9.85
C GLY A 160 -4.76 19.42 -8.71
N ILE A 161 -5.25 19.42 -7.49
CA ILE A 161 -4.44 19.40 -6.27
C ILE A 161 -3.85 18.00 -6.06
N PHE A 162 -2.50 17.93 -5.95
CA PHE A 162 -1.85 16.69 -5.55
C PHE A 162 -2.26 16.32 -4.13
N ILE A 163 -2.79 15.13 -3.96
CA ILE A 163 -3.18 14.57 -2.68
C ILE A 163 -2.38 13.30 -2.39
N GLU A 164 -2.23 12.98 -1.11
CA GLU A 164 -1.44 11.82 -0.63
C GLU A 164 -1.81 10.49 -1.32
N ARG A 165 -3.08 10.34 -1.67
CA ARG A 165 -3.61 9.22 -2.45
C ARG A 165 -2.88 9.02 -3.78
N HIS A 166 -2.73 10.09 -4.58
CA HIS A 166 -2.04 10.00 -5.88
C HIS A 166 -0.60 9.54 -5.68
N GLY A 167 0.08 10.11 -4.68
CA GLY A 167 1.44 9.72 -4.34
C GLY A 167 1.54 8.25 -3.96
N ARG A 168 0.59 7.74 -3.17
CA ARG A 168 0.55 6.33 -2.78
C ARG A 168 0.31 5.41 -3.96
N LEU A 169 -0.71 5.70 -4.77
CA LEU A 169 -1.01 4.90 -5.95
C LEU A 169 0.16 4.83 -6.92
N LEU A 170 0.80 5.97 -7.18
CA LEU A 170 2.00 6.06 -8.03
C LEU A 170 3.17 5.27 -7.43
N PHE A 171 3.38 5.38 -6.11
CA PHE A 171 4.42 4.62 -5.42
C PHE A 171 4.19 3.11 -5.50
N LEU A 172 2.97 2.64 -5.23
CA LEU A 172 2.62 1.23 -5.34
C LEU A 172 2.72 0.71 -6.77
N SER A 173 2.31 1.52 -7.75
CA SER A 173 2.46 1.19 -9.18
C SER A 173 3.93 1.09 -9.59
N PHE A 174 4.80 1.95 -9.03
CA PHE A 174 6.24 1.90 -9.26
C PHE A 174 6.90 0.71 -8.55
N LEU A 175 6.46 0.39 -7.34
CA LEU A 175 6.98 -0.70 -6.50
C LEU A 175 6.62 -2.09 -7.05
N LYS A 176 5.36 -2.28 -7.49
CA LYS A 176 4.81 -3.58 -7.87
C LYS A 176 5.66 -4.36 -8.87
N PRO A 177 6.12 -3.80 -10.01
CA PRO A 177 6.97 -4.53 -10.96
C PRO A 177 8.33 -4.94 -10.36
N VAL A 178 8.87 -4.16 -9.42
CA VAL A 178 10.15 -4.44 -8.77
C VAL A 178 10.05 -5.66 -7.86
N ILE A 179 8.99 -5.76 -7.06
CA ILE A 179 8.80 -6.84 -6.08
C ILE A 179 8.06 -8.05 -6.64
N ASN A 180 7.44 -7.94 -7.82
CA ASN A 180 6.61 -8.99 -8.40
C ASN A 180 7.36 -10.34 -8.50
N GLY A 181 6.74 -11.38 -7.95
CA GLY A 181 7.28 -12.75 -7.92
C GLY A 181 8.29 -13.03 -6.79
N SER A 182 8.71 -12.02 -6.01
CA SER A 182 9.66 -12.20 -4.89
C SER A 182 9.23 -11.49 -3.61
N GLY A 183 8.20 -10.64 -3.69
CA GLY A 183 7.68 -9.89 -2.56
C GLY A 183 6.22 -9.54 -2.73
N HIS A 184 5.64 -9.01 -1.68
CA HIS A 184 4.29 -8.43 -1.65
C HIS A 184 4.30 -7.18 -0.78
N TYR A 185 3.20 -6.45 -0.78
CA TYR A 185 3.01 -5.31 0.12
C TYR A 185 1.64 -5.38 0.78
N ALA A 186 1.55 -4.77 1.94
CA ALA A 186 0.29 -4.49 2.61
C ALA A 186 0.19 -2.99 2.87
N VAL A 187 -1.02 -2.45 2.75
CA VAL A 187 -1.32 -1.08 3.16
C VAL A 187 -2.06 -1.17 4.48
N GLU A 188 -1.42 -0.74 5.56
CA GLU A 188 -2.02 -0.87 6.89
C GLU A 188 -2.66 0.44 7.32
N PRO A 189 -4.00 0.45 7.56
CA PRO A 189 -4.68 1.60 8.13
C PRO A 189 -4.30 1.76 9.60
N GLU A 190 -4.01 2.97 10.03
CA GLU A 190 -3.69 3.27 11.41
C GLU A 190 -4.90 3.19 12.36
N THR A 191 -4.66 2.73 13.58
CA THR A 191 -5.69 2.31 14.54
C THR A 191 -6.19 3.41 15.46
N ARG A 192 -5.71 4.66 15.40
CA ARG A 192 -6.17 5.76 16.28
C ARG A 192 -6.12 7.12 15.60
N GLY A 193 -7.25 7.55 15.05
CA GLY A 193 -7.60 8.98 14.94
C GLY A 193 -6.87 9.83 13.91
N SER A 194 -5.96 9.34 13.11
CA SER A 194 -5.32 10.12 12.05
C SER A 194 -5.27 9.38 10.72
N ARG A 195 -5.39 10.14 9.65
CA ARG A 195 -5.44 9.69 8.25
C ARG A 195 -4.07 9.15 7.80
N ARG A 196 -3.73 7.89 8.13
CA ARG A 196 -2.40 7.34 7.88
C ARG A 196 -2.49 5.93 7.36
N MET A 197 -1.69 5.66 6.35
CA MET A 197 -1.51 4.33 5.82
C MET A 197 -0.02 4.10 5.58
N ASN A 198 0.58 3.22 6.38
CA ASN A 198 1.91 2.73 6.11
C ASN A 198 1.84 1.70 4.98
N VAL A 199 2.79 1.76 4.08
CA VAL A 199 3.05 0.67 3.14
C VAL A 199 4.11 -0.23 3.74
N VAL A 200 3.73 -1.46 4.02
CA VAL A 200 4.66 -2.48 4.49
C VAL A 200 5.01 -3.35 3.30
N VAL A 201 6.30 -3.39 2.95
CA VAL A 201 6.81 -4.18 1.83
C VAL A 201 7.54 -5.39 2.38
N PHE A 202 7.08 -6.57 2.02
CA PHE A 202 7.73 -7.84 2.34
C PHE A 202 8.53 -8.29 1.13
N TYR A 203 9.84 -8.44 1.29
CA TYR A 203 10.71 -8.91 0.21
C TYR A 203 11.79 -9.86 0.75
N GLY A 204 11.80 -11.10 0.26
CA GLY A 204 12.62 -12.14 0.84
C GLY A 204 12.26 -12.37 2.31
N THR A 205 13.24 -12.27 3.20
CA THR A 205 13.06 -12.40 4.66
C THR A 205 12.95 -11.06 5.38
N ARG A 206 12.85 -9.96 4.64
CA ARG A 206 12.82 -8.60 5.22
C ARG A 206 11.49 -7.91 5.02
N GLU A 207 11.18 -7.09 6.00
CA GLU A 207 10.05 -6.18 6.04
C GLU A 207 10.59 -4.74 5.97
N TYR A 208 10.00 -3.94 5.08
CA TYR A 208 10.34 -2.53 4.90
C TYR A 208 9.09 -1.70 5.15
N ILE A 209 9.18 -0.77 6.08
CA ILE A 209 8.06 0.09 6.49
C ILE A 209 8.25 1.46 5.85
N VAL A 210 7.30 1.85 5.01
CA VAL A 210 7.32 3.12 4.27
C VAL A 210 6.11 3.95 4.67
N GLU A 211 6.33 5.06 5.36
CA GLU A 211 5.34 6.08 5.64
C GLU A 211 5.31 7.08 4.48
N LEU A 212 4.13 7.39 3.98
CA LEU A 212 3.92 8.39 2.93
C LEU A 212 3.23 9.62 3.50
N LYS A 213 3.79 10.81 3.27
CA LYS A 213 3.24 12.06 3.79
C LYS A 213 3.33 13.19 2.79
N ILE A 214 2.31 14.05 2.78
CA ILE A 214 2.45 15.39 2.18
C ILE A 214 3.13 16.29 3.21
N TRP A 215 4.19 16.95 2.79
CA TRP A 215 4.92 17.88 3.63
C TRP A 215 4.13 19.19 3.82
N HIS A 216 3.79 19.51 5.07
CA HIS A 216 3.08 20.72 5.46
C HIS A 216 3.89 21.62 6.41
N GLY A 217 5.20 21.39 6.55
CA GLY A 217 6.10 22.12 7.44
C GLY A 217 6.80 21.23 8.44
N GLU A 218 7.67 21.85 9.27
CA GLU A 218 8.52 21.12 10.21
C GLU A 218 7.72 20.35 11.27
N GLN A 219 6.67 20.95 11.81
CA GLN A 219 5.85 20.31 12.85
C GLN A 219 5.18 19.02 12.30
N ALA A 220 4.63 19.09 11.08
CA ALA A 220 4.03 17.92 10.43
C ALA A 220 5.07 16.81 10.15
N ALA A 221 6.33 17.20 9.88
CA ALA A 221 7.42 16.26 9.71
C ALA A 221 7.79 15.57 11.03
N GLU A 222 7.87 16.31 12.15
CA GLU A 222 8.11 15.72 13.47
C GLU A 222 7.02 14.74 13.86
N GLU A 223 5.76 15.09 13.64
CA GLU A 223 4.64 14.16 13.84
C GLU A 223 4.78 12.89 13.01
N ALA A 224 5.23 12.98 11.76
CA ALA A 224 5.49 11.82 10.92
C ALA A 224 6.62 10.94 11.45
N TYR A 225 7.71 11.54 11.98
CA TYR A 225 8.81 10.78 12.59
C TYR A 225 8.36 10.05 13.86
N GLU A 226 7.59 10.72 14.73
CA GLU A 226 7.02 10.12 15.92
C GLU A 226 6.16 8.90 15.61
N GLN A 227 5.41 8.99 14.56
CA GLN A 227 4.48 7.95 14.13
C GLN A 227 5.19 6.77 13.54
N LEU A 228 6.14 7.03 12.64
CA LEU A 228 6.97 5.98 12.06
C LEU A 228 7.75 5.25 13.15
N ALA A 229 8.35 5.98 14.11
CA ALA A 229 9.07 5.38 15.23
C ALA A 229 8.15 4.48 16.07
N GLY A 230 6.95 4.95 16.46
CA GLY A 230 5.99 4.13 17.21
C GLY A 230 5.53 2.87 16.46
N TYR A 231 5.44 2.95 15.13
CA TYR A 231 5.13 1.79 14.31
C TYR A 231 6.30 0.80 14.22
N LEU A 232 7.54 1.31 14.07
CA LEU A 232 8.76 0.50 14.09
C LEU A 232 8.93 -0.23 15.43
N ASP A 233 8.65 0.44 16.56
CA ASP A 233 8.65 -0.19 17.89
C ASP A 233 7.68 -1.37 17.94
N SER A 234 6.45 -1.19 17.43
CA SER A 234 5.43 -2.24 17.45
C SER A 234 5.79 -3.48 16.61
N ARG A 235 6.66 -3.30 15.61
CA ARG A 235 7.14 -4.34 14.70
C ARG A 235 8.55 -4.85 15.01
N GLY A 236 9.22 -4.28 16.01
CA GLY A 236 10.59 -4.63 16.35
C GLY A 236 11.61 -4.30 15.25
N GLN A 237 11.27 -3.35 14.38
CA GLN A 237 12.13 -2.90 13.27
C GLN A 237 13.01 -1.72 13.71
N LYS A 238 14.23 -1.64 13.15
CA LYS A 238 15.17 -0.53 13.45
C LYS A 238 15.15 0.55 12.37
N ASP A 239 14.94 0.17 11.14
CA ASP A 239 15.00 1.05 9.97
C ASP A 239 13.60 1.32 9.44
N GLY A 240 13.30 2.59 9.19
CA GLY A 240 12.04 3.03 8.62
C GLY A 240 12.24 4.06 7.52
N TYR A 241 11.32 4.12 6.59
CA TYR A 241 11.40 4.96 5.40
C TYR A 241 10.26 5.98 5.42
N LEU A 242 10.59 7.25 5.19
CA LEU A 242 9.59 8.32 5.05
C LEU A 242 9.67 8.91 3.66
N LEU A 243 8.58 8.84 2.92
CA LEU A 243 8.43 9.41 1.59
C LEU A 243 7.62 10.70 1.70
N SER A 244 8.31 11.85 1.69
CA SER A 244 7.70 13.16 1.88
C SER A 244 7.42 13.83 0.55
N PHE A 245 6.15 13.93 0.15
CA PHE A 245 5.72 14.62 -1.05
C PHE A 245 5.70 16.12 -0.84
N CYS A 246 6.39 16.86 -1.67
CA CYS A 246 6.53 18.30 -1.54
C CYS A 246 6.31 19.03 -2.86
N SER A 247 5.45 20.06 -2.83
CA SER A 247 5.33 20.99 -3.94
C SER A 247 6.64 21.75 -4.14
N ASN A 248 7.11 21.84 -5.40
CA ASN A 248 8.36 22.54 -5.77
C ASN A 248 8.45 23.97 -5.24
N ARG A 249 7.34 24.59 -4.85
CA ARG A 249 7.30 25.94 -4.31
C ARG A 249 7.62 26.01 -2.80
N LYS A 250 7.57 24.89 -2.08
CA LYS A 250 7.59 24.88 -0.61
C LYS A 250 8.80 24.23 0.01
N SER A 251 9.69 23.55 -0.74
CA SER A 251 10.76 22.78 -0.11
C SER A 251 12.16 23.32 -0.36
N PRO A 252 12.82 23.79 0.68
CA PRO A 252 14.29 23.90 0.74
C PRO A 252 14.95 22.60 1.23
N ARG A 253 14.19 21.55 1.61
CA ARG A 253 14.73 20.33 2.23
C ARG A 253 15.32 19.36 1.24
N LYS A 254 16.40 18.71 1.66
CA LYS A 254 16.95 17.50 1.03
C LYS A 254 16.60 16.30 1.90
N GLY A 255 16.36 15.16 1.26
CA GLY A 255 16.25 13.90 1.97
C GLY A 255 17.48 13.61 2.81
N ARG A 256 17.34 12.91 3.92
CA ARG A 256 18.42 12.64 4.87
C ARG A 256 18.20 11.31 5.59
N ILE A 257 19.29 10.72 6.04
CA ILE A 257 19.25 9.57 6.96
C ILE A 257 19.66 10.11 8.34
N PHE A 258 18.85 9.81 9.36
CA PHE A 258 19.10 10.30 10.72
C PHE A 258 18.54 9.35 11.78
N GLN A 259 19.00 9.50 13.01
CA GLN A 259 18.46 8.74 14.14
C GLN A 259 17.33 9.51 14.83
N PHE A 260 16.26 8.79 15.13
CA PHE A 260 15.11 9.31 15.87
C PHE A 260 14.57 8.22 16.80
N ARG A 261 14.55 8.48 18.12
CA ARG A 261 14.08 7.53 19.16
C ARG A 261 14.68 6.12 19.06
N GLY A 262 15.95 6.01 18.69
CA GLY A 262 16.64 4.72 18.58
C GLY A 262 16.44 3.99 17.24
N HIS A 263 15.65 4.57 16.32
CA HIS A 263 15.47 4.10 14.96
C HIS A 263 16.28 4.91 13.96
N VAL A 264 16.61 4.29 12.83
CA VAL A 264 17.18 4.97 11.66
C VAL A 264 16.07 5.32 10.70
N ILE A 265 15.86 6.60 10.46
CA ILE A 265 14.85 7.12 9.53
C ILE A 265 15.53 7.54 8.23
N HIS A 266 15.08 6.95 7.13
CA HIS A 266 15.49 7.26 5.77
C HIS A 266 14.43 8.17 5.14
N GLU A 267 14.64 9.48 5.15
CA GLU A 267 13.70 10.44 4.57
C GLU A 267 14.07 10.74 3.12
N VAL A 268 13.14 10.51 2.20
CA VAL A 268 13.27 10.86 0.78
C VAL A 268 12.20 11.90 0.43
N ILE A 269 12.65 13.02 -0.18
CA ILE A 269 11.77 14.09 -0.63
C ILE A 269 11.37 13.85 -2.07
N VAL A 270 10.08 13.73 -2.31
CA VAL A 270 9.47 13.61 -3.63
C VAL A 270 8.91 14.96 -4.03
N ALA A 271 9.62 15.63 -4.95
CA ALA A 271 9.12 16.88 -5.51
C ALA A 271 8.09 16.59 -6.61
N TYR A 272 6.94 17.23 -6.54
CA TYR A 272 5.94 17.22 -7.61
C TYR A 272 5.68 18.65 -8.11
N ARG A 273 5.25 18.79 -9.37
CA ARG A 273 4.95 20.09 -9.97
C ARG A 273 3.48 20.44 -9.77
N ASP A 274 3.22 21.49 -8.96
CA ASP A 274 1.89 22.11 -8.94
C ASP A 274 1.67 22.90 -10.25
N LYS A 275 0.46 22.89 -10.75
CA LYS A 275 0.04 23.84 -11.80
C LYS A 275 0.23 25.29 -11.30
N ILE A 276 0.73 26.10 -12.19
CA ILE A 276 0.84 27.55 -12.03
C ILE A 276 -0.57 28.16 -12.13
#